data_96903c217b27e97067fc422dae449815
#
_entry.id   96903c217b27e97067fc422dae449815
#
_cell.length_a   1.000
_cell.length_b   1.000
_cell.length_c   1.000
_cell.angle_alpha   90.00
_cell.angle_beta   90.00
_cell.angle_gamma   90.00
#
_symmetry.space_group_name_H-M   'P 1'
#
loop_
_entity.id
_entity.type
_entity.pdbx_description
1 polymer ?
#
loop_
_entity_poly.entity_id
_entity_poly.type
_entity_poly.pdbx_seq_one_letter_code
_entity_poly.pdbx_strand_id
1 'polypeptide(L)'
;RPNELTGRYTIDLEDCLKFQTPIANGNIQARLRMIYLYNLASIYKGIVIDTDNLTEHNLGYWTVHGDVGDFNPIGGLWKTEVFKLAEYLIIRYNINKENDQCLAIEESFKLKPTAGLGITSNDLEELGAESYEQVDAILQEILAWKSFNDPDITFKSLEEEKLAFLDEQQMLCYPIEVIIAIAERHFKSEFKRKRLPITISRYLYTR
;
A
#
# COMPACT_ATOMS: atom_id res chain seq x y z
N ARG A 1 26.41 -17.74 -8.86
CA ARG A 1 27.82 -17.64 -9.32
C ARG A 1 27.82 -17.42 -10.82
N PRO A 2 28.73 -16.61 -11.40
CA PRO A 2 28.82 -16.48 -12.85
C PRO A 2 29.24 -17.82 -13.45
N ASN A 3 28.59 -18.20 -14.54
CA ASN A 3 29.04 -19.34 -15.33
C ASN A 3 30.26 -18.91 -16.14
N GLU A 4 31.41 -19.53 -15.89
CA GLU A 4 32.70 -19.16 -16.47
C GLU A 4 32.72 -19.21 -18.00
N LEU A 5 31.83 -20.02 -18.62
CA LEU A 5 31.75 -20.18 -20.08
C LEU A 5 30.83 -19.16 -20.77
N THR A 6 29.85 -18.60 -20.11
CA THR A 6 28.81 -17.77 -20.76
C THR A 6 28.65 -16.39 -20.13
N GLY A 7 29.29 -16.11 -18.98
CA GLY A 7 29.08 -14.88 -18.19
C GLY A 7 27.64 -14.70 -17.66
N ARG A 8 26.79 -15.71 -17.80
CA ARG A 8 25.41 -15.68 -17.32
C ARG A 8 25.34 -16.08 -15.86
N TYR A 9 24.62 -15.33 -15.08
CA TYR A 9 24.30 -15.71 -13.69
C TYR A 9 23.23 -16.82 -13.72
N THR A 10 23.58 -17.99 -13.19
CA THR A 10 22.59 -19.01 -12.85
C THR A 10 22.09 -18.74 -11.45
N ILE A 11 20.80 -18.51 -11.31
CA ILE A 11 20.15 -18.45 -10.02
C ILE A 11 19.90 -19.92 -9.62
N ASP A 12 20.54 -20.36 -8.54
CA ASP A 12 20.23 -21.65 -7.96
C ASP A 12 18.90 -21.55 -7.24
N LEU A 13 17.92 -22.31 -7.73
CA LEU A 13 16.57 -22.32 -7.16
C LEU A 13 16.59 -22.80 -5.69
N GLU A 14 17.48 -23.72 -5.34
CA GLU A 14 17.63 -24.21 -3.97
C GLU A 14 18.14 -23.10 -3.04
N ASP A 15 19.05 -22.26 -3.50
CA ASP A 15 19.53 -21.11 -2.72
C ASP A 15 18.42 -20.06 -2.55
N CYS A 16 17.58 -19.84 -3.57
CA CYS A 16 16.41 -18.98 -3.45
C CYS A 16 15.39 -19.50 -2.42
N LEU A 17 15.22 -20.81 -2.34
CA LEU A 17 14.29 -21.43 -1.39
C LEU A 17 14.78 -21.36 0.06
N LYS A 18 16.08 -21.33 0.32
CA LYS A 18 16.66 -21.21 1.66
C LYS A 18 16.40 -19.87 2.36
N PHE A 19 16.11 -18.83 1.59
CA PHE A 19 15.86 -17.47 2.10
C PHE A 19 14.38 -17.06 2.04
N GLN A 20 13.44 -18.00 1.89
CA GLN A 20 12.03 -17.69 1.86
C GLN A 20 11.53 -17.31 3.26
N THR A 21 11.13 -16.04 3.37
CA THR A 21 10.35 -15.55 4.49
C THR A 21 8.86 -15.55 4.11
N PRO A 22 7.91 -15.54 5.07
CA PRO A 22 6.49 -15.38 4.78
C PRO A 22 6.21 -14.17 3.87
N ILE A 23 6.89 -13.04 4.10
CA ILE A 23 6.78 -11.83 3.27
C ILE A 23 7.27 -12.09 1.83
N ALA A 24 8.39 -12.79 1.66
CA ALA A 24 8.91 -13.11 0.33
C ALA A 24 7.93 -14.01 -0.44
N ASN A 25 7.35 -15.00 0.22
CA ASN A 25 6.34 -15.89 -0.35
C ASN A 25 5.07 -15.12 -0.74
N GLY A 26 4.59 -14.24 0.12
CA GLY A 26 3.47 -13.36 -0.17
C GLY A 26 3.72 -12.47 -1.38
N ASN A 27 4.87 -11.86 -1.46
CA ASN A 27 5.28 -11.05 -2.60
C ASN A 27 5.34 -11.83 -3.92
N ILE A 28 5.75 -13.11 -3.88
CA ILE A 28 5.71 -13.99 -5.06
C ILE A 28 4.25 -14.23 -5.49
N GLN A 29 3.37 -14.53 -4.55
CA GLN A 29 1.95 -14.76 -4.84
C GLN A 29 1.27 -13.53 -5.47
N ALA A 30 1.52 -12.33 -4.93
CA ALA A 30 1.01 -11.08 -5.48
C ALA A 30 1.50 -10.86 -6.93
N ARG A 31 2.79 -11.10 -7.21
CA ARG A 31 3.34 -10.99 -8.57
C ARG A 31 2.81 -12.02 -9.53
N LEU A 32 2.56 -13.26 -9.08
CA LEU A 32 1.95 -14.29 -9.92
C LEU A 32 0.50 -13.92 -10.28
N ARG A 33 -0.28 -13.37 -9.35
CA ARG A 33 -1.63 -12.85 -9.63
C ARG A 33 -1.57 -11.73 -10.66
N MET A 34 -0.65 -10.79 -10.52
CA MET A 34 -0.44 -9.70 -11.47
C MET A 34 -0.14 -10.25 -12.88
N ILE A 35 0.81 -11.17 -13.03
CA ILE A 35 1.15 -11.80 -14.32
C ILE A 35 -0.10 -12.43 -14.93
N TYR A 36 -0.89 -13.16 -14.16
CA TYR A 36 -2.12 -13.78 -14.63
C TYR A 36 -3.17 -12.77 -15.08
N LEU A 37 -3.41 -11.71 -14.29
CA LEU A 37 -4.38 -10.66 -14.60
C LEU A 37 -4.00 -9.90 -15.87
N TYR A 38 -2.74 -9.50 -16.03
CA TYR A 38 -2.27 -8.82 -17.24
C TYR A 38 -2.31 -9.72 -18.48
N ASN A 39 -2.08 -11.03 -18.32
CA ASN A 39 -2.27 -11.97 -19.42
C ASN A 39 -3.75 -12.05 -19.84
N LEU A 40 -4.69 -12.11 -18.89
CA LEU A 40 -6.13 -12.05 -19.18
C LEU A 40 -6.51 -10.72 -19.84
N ALA A 41 -6.04 -9.59 -19.30
CA ALA A 41 -6.28 -8.27 -19.87
C ALA A 41 -5.80 -8.21 -21.34
N SER A 42 -4.65 -8.79 -21.64
CA SER A 42 -4.14 -8.88 -23.01
C SER A 42 -5.05 -9.72 -23.92
N ILE A 43 -5.52 -10.88 -23.45
CA ILE A 43 -6.41 -11.78 -24.20
C ILE A 43 -7.76 -11.12 -24.47
N TYR A 44 -8.34 -10.49 -23.45
CA TYR A 44 -9.69 -9.91 -23.53
C TYR A 44 -9.70 -8.43 -23.93
N LYS A 45 -8.54 -7.84 -24.25
CA LYS A 45 -8.36 -6.41 -24.59
C LYS A 45 -8.93 -5.49 -23.51
N GLY A 46 -8.69 -5.86 -22.27
CA GLY A 46 -9.11 -5.13 -21.07
C GLY A 46 -7.96 -4.42 -20.39
N ILE A 47 -8.25 -3.89 -19.21
CA ILE A 47 -7.29 -3.30 -18.28
C ILE A 47 -7.37 -4.01 -16.93
N VAL A 48 -6.33 -3.92 -16.14
CA VAL A 48 -6.32 -4.41 -14.76
C VAL A 48 -6.76 -3.28 -13.84
N ILE A 49 -7.77 -3.54 -13.02
CA ILE A 49 -8.24 -2.59 -11.99
C ILE A 49 -7.43 -2.82 -10.73
N ASP A 50 -6.83 -1.75 -10.23
CA ASP A 50 -6.21 -1.67 -8.92
C ASP A 50 -7.28 -1.38 -7.85
N THR A 51 -7.12 -1.94 -6.68
CA THR A 51 -8.06 -1.82 -5.56
C THR A 51 -7.41 -1.31 -4.27
N ASP A 52 -6.16 -0.87 -4.33
CA ASP A 52 -5.49 -0.25 -3.20
C ASP A 52 -6.08 1.13 -2.90
N ASN A 53 -6.40 1.40 -1.65
CA ASN A 53 -6.86 2.72 -1.20
C ASN A 53 -5.70 3.59 -0.71
N LEU A 54 -6.00 4.85 -0.40
CA LEU A 54 -4.99 5.83 0.02
C LEU A 54 -4.30 5.45 1.34
N THR A 55 -5.01 4.81 2.27
CA THR A 55 -4.45 4.32 3.54
C THR A 55 -3.42 3.23 3.29
N GLU A 56 -3.78 2.22 2.50
CA GLU A 56 -2.88 1.13 2.09
C GLU A 56 -1.67 1.66 1.33
N HIS A 57 -1.89 2.62 0.43
CA HIS A 57 -0.81 3.28 -0.30
C HIS A 57 0.19 3.97 0.64
N ASN A 58 -0.31 4.71 1.63
CA ASN A 58 0.55 5.43 2.58
C ASN A 58 1.27 4.51 3.57
N LEU A 59 0.65 3.41 3.98
CA LEU A 59 1.27 2.39 4.83
C LEU A 59 2.19 1.44 4.06
N GLY A 60 2.13 1.46 2.72
CA GLY A 60 2.89 0.56 1.87
C GLY A 60 2.41 -0.89 1.94
N TYR A 61 1.12 -1.11 2.20
CA TYR A 61 0.47 -2.42 2.19
C TYR A 61 0.18 -2.90 0.76
N TRP A 62 1.18 -2.88 -0.07
CA TRP A 62 1.15 -3.38 -1.44
C TRP A 62 2.53 -3.91 -1.84
N THR A 63 2.56 -4.80 -2.81
CA THR A 63 3.78 -5.42 -3.33
C THR A 63 4.25 -4.69 -4.60
N VAL A 64 5.47 -4.18 -4.57
CA VAL A 64 6.07 -3.56 -5.76
C VAL A 64 6.09 -4.55 -6.94
N HIS A 65 5.50 -4.16 -8.07
CA HIS A 65 5.27 -5.01 -9.25
C HIS A 65 4.40 -6.24 -8.96
N GLY A 66 3.49 -6.16 -7.98
CA GLY A 66 2.58 -7.24 -7.61
C GLY A 66 1.12 -6.86 -7.76
N ASP A 67 0.51 -6.45 -6.67
CA ASP A 67 -0.89 -6.09 -6.56
C ASP A 67 -1.17 -4.65 -7.04
N VAL A 68 -0.86 -4.35 -8.27
CA VAL A 68 -1.04 -3.03 -8.90
C VAL A 68 -1.82 -3.18 -10.22
N GLY A 69 -2.47 -2.12 -10.67
CA GLY A 69 -3.26 -2.13 -11.90
C GLY A 69 -3.03 -0.90 -12.77
N ASP A 70 -3.75 -0.86 -13.89
CA ASP A 70 -3.69 0.24 -14.86
C ASP A 70 -4.58 1.42 -14.44
N PHE A 71 -5.63 1.15 -13.68
CA PHE A 71 -6.60 2.13 -13.23
C PHE A 71 -7.06 1.84 -11.81
N ASN A 72 -6.93 2.81 -10.93
CA ASN A 72 -7.33 2.71 -9.53
C ASN A 72 -8.46 3.69 -9.21
N PRO A 73 -9.73 3.23 -9.15
CA PRO A 73 -10.88 4.08 -8.88
C PRO A 73 -10.98 4.56 -7.43
N ILE A 74 -10.32 3.89 -6.49
CA ILE A 74 -10.39 4.20 -5.05
C ILE A 74 -9.06 4.64 -4.46
N GLY A 75 -8.01 4.76 -5.28
CA GLY A 75 -6.66 5.11 -4.83
C GLY A 75 -6.53 6.49 -4.16
N GLY A 76 -7.50 7.40 -4.39
CA GLY A 76 -7.58 8.69 -3.71
C GLY A 76 -8.47 8.72 -2.47
N LEU A 77 -9.06 7.60 -2.08
CA LEU A 77 -9.97 7.50 -0.93
C LEU A 77 -9.27 6.85 0.27
N TRP A 78 -9.46 7.43 1.45
CA TRP A 78 -9.06 6.80 2.70
C TRP A 78 -9.85 5.51 2.95
N LYS A 79 -9.31 4.58 3.73
CA LYS A 79 -10.00 3.33 4.07
C LYS A 79 -11.39 3.59 4.67
N THR A 80 -11.49 4.58 5.53
CA THR A 80 -12.76 5.01 6.13
C THR A 80 -13.73 5.58 5.09
N GLU A 81 -13.24 6.26 4.06
CA GLU A 81 -14.07 6.77 2.96
C GLU A 81 -14.54 5.65 2.02
N VAL A 82 -13.71 4.64 1.79
CA VAL A 82 -14.11 3.45 1.03
C VAL A 82 -15.29 2.75 1.71
N PHE A 83 -15.25 2.58 3.03
CA PHE A 83 -16.39 2.01 3.77
C PHE A 83 -17.63 2.87 3.66
N LYS A 84 -17.53 4.19 3.87
CA LYS A 84 -18.66 5.13 3.72
C LYS A 84 -19.24 5.13 2.31
N LEU A 85 -18.37 5.06 1.29
CA LEU A 85 -18.81 4.97 -0.10
C LEU A 85 -19.58 3.67 -0.36
N ALA A 86 -19.12 2.56 0.15
CA ALA A 86 -19.78 1.27 -0.01
C ALA A 86 -21.15 1.25 0.72
N GLU A 87 -21.24 1.79 1.94
CA GLU A 87 -22.52 1.97 2.65
C GLU A 87 -23.48 2.86 1.84
N TYR A 88 -22.98 3.99 1.32
CA TYR A 88 -23.79 4.88 0.47
C TYR A 88 -24.31 4.15 -0.78
N LEU A 89 -23.48 3.35 -1.44
CA LEU A 89 -23.89 2.61 -2.64
C LEU A 89 -24.98 1.57 -2.32
N ILE A 90 -24.88 0.89 -1.19
CA ILE A 90 -25.93 -0.03 -0.70
C ILE A 90 -27.26 0.71 -0.55
N ILE A 91 -27.26 1.88 0.10
CA ILE A 91 -28.46 2.68 0.32
C ILE A 91 -28.97 3.28 -1.00
N ARG A 92 -28.10 3.88 -1.80
CA ARG A 92 -28.44 4.63 -3.01
C ARG A 92 -29.07 3.79 -4.10
N TYR A 93 -28.57 2.59 -4.27
CA TYR A 93 -29.09 1.69 -5.31
C TYR A 93 -30.24 0.84 -4.82
N ASN A 94 -30.73 1.10 -3.59
CA ASN A 94 -31.83 0.35 -2.97
C ASN A 94 -31.74 -1.12 -3.32
N ILE A 95 -30.51 -1.60 -3.18
CA ILE A 95 -30.19 -2.94 -3.53
C ILE A 95 -31.05 -3.77 -2.58
N ASN A 96 -32.14 -4.33 -3.10
CA ASN A 96 -33.02 -5.16 -2.30
C ASN A 96 -32.15 -6.15 -1.52
N LYS A 97 -32.45 -6.32 -0.22
CA LYS A 97 -31.70 -7.24 0.65
C LYS A 97 -31.61 -8.68 0.11
N GLU A 98 -32.35 -8.97 -0.94
CA GLU A 98 -32.37 -10.23 -1.66
C GLU A 98 -31.38 -10.27 -2.85
N ASN A 99 -30.66 -9.17 -3.13
CA ASN A 99 -29.68 -9.15 -4.20
C ASN A 99 -28.33 -9.66 -3.67
N ASP A 100 -27.82 -10.74 -4.25
CA ASP A 100 -26.55 -11.38 -3.90
C ASP A 100 -25.37 -10.39 -3.85
N GLN A 101 -25.40 -9.33 -4.65
CA GLN A 101 -24.36 -8.29 -4.66
C GLN A 101 -24.32 -7.46 -3.38
N CYS A 102 -25.49 -7.19 -2.78
CA CYS A 102 -25.55 -6.47 -1.51
C CYS A 102 -25.09 -7.31 -0.34
N LEU A 103 -25.54 -8.54 -0.32
CA LEU A 103 -25.11 -9.50 0.67
C LEU A 103 -23.60 -9.65 0.63
N ALA A 104 -23.00 -9.71 -0.56
CA ALA A 104 -21.54 -9.79 -0.72
C ALA A 104 -20.80 -8.56 -0.18
N ILE A 105 -21.34 -7.34 -0.40
CA ILE A 105 -20.76 -6.10 0.15
C ILE A 105 -20.93 -6.06 1.68
N GLU A 106 -22.12 -6.35 2.21
CA GLU A 106 -22.37 -6.39 3.65
C GLU A 106 -21.51 -7.44 4.35
N GLU A 107 -21.31 -8.59 3.71
CA GLU A 107 -20.43 -9.64 4.22
C GLU A 107 -18.96 -9.21 4.22
N SER A 108 -18.52 -8.48 3.19
CA SER A 108 -17.15 -7.97 3.13
C SER A 108 -16.80 -7.02 4.27
N PHE A 109 -17.77 -6.25 4.79
CA PHE A 109 -17.57 -5.40 5.97
C PHE A 109 -17.33 -6.16 7.27
N LYS A 110 -17.82 -7.40 7.36
CA LYS A 110 -17.65 -8.26 8.53
C LYS A 110 -16.26 -8.89 8.57
N LEU A 111 -15.58 -8.92 7.42
CA LEU A 111 -14.25 -9.48 7.32
C LEU A 111 -13.23 -8.48 7.86
N LYS A 112 -12.36 -8.95 8.74
CA LYS A 112 -11.23 -8.15 9.17
C LYS A 112 -10.21 -8.05 8.04
N PRO A 113 -9.79 -6.83 7.66
CA PRO A 113 -8.74 -6.66 6.67
C PRO A 113 -7.44 -7.35 7.12
N THR A 114 -6.88 -8.15 6.24
CA THR A 114 -5.62 -8.86 6.48
C THR A 114 -4.76 -8.81 5.23
N ALA A 115 -3.46 -8.94 5.39
CA ALA A 115 -2.54 -9.07 4.26
C ALA A 115 -2.83 -10.35 3.41
N GLY A 116 -3.70 -11.26 3.88
CA GLY A 116 -4.13 -12.44 3.16
C GLY A 116 -3.02 -13.47 2.89
N LEU A 117 -1.83 -13.25 3.42
CA LEU A 117 -0.61 -14.01 3.12
C LEU A 117 -0.16 -14.85 4.32
N GLY A 118 -0.99 -14.94 5.37
CA GLY A 118 -0.65 -15.63 6.61
C GLY A 118 0.47 -14.96 7.42
N ILE A 119 0.73 -13.66 7.16
CA ILE A 119 1.82 -12.91 7.78
C ILE A 119 1.34 -12.23 9.06
N THR A 120 0.16 -11.61 9.00
CA THR A 120 -0.50 -10.96 10.14
C THR A 120 -1.96 -11.36 10.20
N SER A 121 -2.53 -11.37 11.40
CA SER A 121 -3.95 -11.66 11.59
C SER A 121 -4.83 -10.46 11.22
N ASN A 122 -4.33 -9.22 11.39
CA ASN A 122 -5.07 -7.98 11.19
C ASN A 122 -4.10 -6.79 11.07
N ASP A 123 -4.34 -5.92 10.10
CA ASP A 123 -3.54 -4.71 9.87
C ASP A 123 -3.54 -3.77 11.08
N LEU A 124 -4.68 -3.61 11.76
CA LEU A 124 -4.79 -2.76 12.96
C LEU A 124 -3.97 -3.30 14.14
N GLU A 125 -3.92 -4.62 14.29
CA GLU A 125 -3.10 -5.25 15.33
C GLU A 125 -1.60 -5.00 15.09
N GLU A 126 -1.14 -5.02 13.83
CA GLU A 126 0.25 -4.70 13.48
C GLU A 126 0.61 -3.26 13.85
N LEU A 127 -0.33 -2.32 13.70
CA LEU A 127 -0.15 -0.91 14.00
C LEU A 127 -0.44 -0.55 15.46
N GLY A 128 -1.01 -1.47 16.25
CA GLY A 128 -1.51 -1.20 17.59
C GLY A 128 -2.70 -0.22 17.61
N ALA A 129 -3.37 -0.04 16.47
CA ALA A 129 -4.49 0.88 16.30
C ALA A 129 -5.83 0.22 16.60
N GLU A 130 -6.77 1.00 17.14
CA GLU A 130 -8.12 0.51 17.47
C GLU A 130 -9.05 0.55 16.25
N SER A 131 -8.84 1.49 15.33
CA SER A 131 -9.69 1.68 14.17
C SER A 131 -8.96 2.33 13.00
N TYR A 132 -9.56 2.24 11.80
CA TYR A 132 -9.03 2.93 10.62
C TYR A 132 -9.24 4.45 10.68
N GLU A 133 -10.21 4.95 11.43
CA GLU A 133 -10.37 6.39 11.68
C GLU A 133 -9.12 6.95 12.38
N GLN A 134 -8.57 6.22 13.34
CA GLN A 134 -7.34 6.60 14.02
C GLN A 134 -6.15 6.56 13.05
N VAL A 135 -6.03 5.50 12.25
CA VAL A 135 -4.96 5.35 11.27
C VAL A 135 -5.00 6.46 10.23
N ASP A 136 -6.18 6.70 9.64
CA ASP A 136 -6.37 7.72 8.60
C ASP A 136 -6.10 9.12 9.13
N ALA A 137 -6.54 9.43 10.37
CA ALA A 137 -6.28 10.73 10.99
C ALA A 137 -4.77 10.98 11.20
N ILE A 138 -4.03 9.99 11.69
CA ILE A 138 -2.58 10.12 11.89
C ILE A 138 -1.87 10.26 10.54
N LEU A 139 -2.27 9.51 9.52
CA LEU A 139 -1.69 9.64 8.18
C LEU A 139 -1.98 11.01 7.55
N GLN A 140 -3.18 11.56 7.77
CA GLN A 140 -3.52 12.92 7.32
C GLN A 140 -2.63 13.97 7.97
N GLU A 141 -2.35 13.85 9.26
CA GLU A 141 -1.42 14.73 9.96
C GLU A 141 0.01 14.62 9.41
N ILE A 142 0.49 13.40 9.13
CA ILE A 142 1.80 13.21 8.50
C ILE A 142 1.87 13.92 7.14
N LEU A 143 0.83 13.76 6.31
CA LEU A 143 0.79 14.38 4.99
C LEU A 143 0.64 15.90 5.07
N ALA A 144 -0.16 16.41 6.00
CA ALA A 144 -0.28 17.84 6.27
C ALA A 144 1.06 18.42 6.71
N TRP A 145 1.71 17.78 7.69
CA TRP A 145 3.03 18.18 8.16
C TRP A 145 4.05 18.24 7.02
N LYS A 146 4.11 17.22 6.17
CA LYS A 146 4.99 17.20 4.98
C LYS A 146 4.68 18.33 3.99
N SER A 147 3.43 18.73 3.86
CA SER A 147 3.02 19.80 2.94
C SER A 147 3.30 21.22 3.46
N PHE A 148 3.35 21.39 4.77
CA PHE A 148 3.63 22.67 5.42
C PHE A 148 5.12 22.93 5.63
N ASN A 149 5.94 21.87 5.66
CA ASN A 149 7.37 22.06 5.76
C ASN A 149 7.93 22.60 4.43
N ASP A 150 8.83 23.56 4.56
CA ASP A 150 9.52 24.19 3.45
C ASP A 150 10.14 23.10 2.54
N PRO A 151 9.82 23.08 1.24
CA PRO A 151 10.42 22.14 0.30
C PRO A 151 11.95 22.27 0.23
N ASP A 152 12.52 23.35 0.73
CA ASP A 152 13.96 23.54 0.84
C ASP A 152 14.57 22.88 2.10
N ILE A 153 13.77 22.44 3.06
CA ILE A 153 14.23 21.62 4.19
C ILE A 153 14.55 20.23 3.66
N THR A 154 15.83 19.94 3.50
CA THR A 154 16.32 18.62 3.14
C THR A 154 16.72 17.85 4.38
N PHE A 155 15.97 16.82 4.72
CA PHE A 155 16.38 15.85 5.72
C PHE A 155 17.47 14.93 5.18
N LYS A 156 18.52 14.65 5.96
CA LYS A 156 19.62 13.78 5.54
C LYS A 156 19.20 12.32 5.46
N SER A 157 18.14 11.96 6.17
CA SER A 157 17.59 10.60 6.18
C SER A 157 16.09 10.60 6.49
N LEU A 158 15.41 9.52 6.12
CA LEU A 158 14.01 9.27 6.49
C LEU A 158 13.82 9.18 8.01
N GLU A 159 14.84 8.75 8.74
CA GLU A 159 14.80 8.68 10.19
C GLU A 159 14.80 10.08 10.82
N GLU A 160 15.59 11.02 10.28
CA GLU A 160 15.59 12.42 10.71
C GLU A 160 14.23 13.08 10.43
N GLU A 161 13.65 12.84 9.24
CA GLU A 161 12.33 13.33 8.86
C GLU A 161 11.24 12.80 9.80
N LYS A 162 11.27 11.50 10.10
CA LYS A 162 10.33 10.88 11.05
C LYS A 162 10.46 11.49 12.46
N LEU A 163 11.66 11.67 12.95
CA LEU A 163 11.90 12.26 14.29
C LEU A 163 11.41 13.70 14.37
N ALA A 164 11.63 14.51 13.32
CA ALA A 164 11.11 15.88 13.26
C ALA A 164 9.58 15.91 13.30
N PHE A 165 8.91 15.02 12.57
CA PHE A 165 7.46 14.88 12.66
C PHE A 165 7.01 14.53 14.08
N LEU A 166 7.63 13.54 14.72
CA LEU A 166 7.24 13.11 16.06
C LEU A 166 7.46 14.18 17.14
N ASP A 167 8.51 15.00 17.00
CA ASP A 167 8.79 16.10 17.93
C ASP A 167 7.71 17.19 17.88
N GLU A 168 7.11 17.43 16.71
CA GLU A 168 6.07 18.44 16.54
C GLU A 168 4.67 17.95 16.94
N GLN A 169 4.46 16.63 17.07
CA GLN A 169 3.14 16.02 17.28
C GLN A 169 2.67 15.97 18.75
N GLN A 170 2.98 16.96 19.55
CA GLN A 170 2.50 17.06 20.95
C GLN A 170 0.96 17.22 21.07
N MET A 171 0.23 17.38 19.97
CA MET A 171 -1.19 17.73 19.97
C MET A 171 -2.14 16.60 19.52
N LEU A 172 -1.65 15.41 19.12
CA LEU A 172 -2.53 14.31 18.77
C LEU A 172 -3.08 13.63 20.04
N CYS A 173 -4.41 13.48 20.09
CA CYS A 173 -5.11 12.81 21.21
C CYS A 173 -5.02 11.27 21.12
N TYR A 174 -3.99 10.72 20.50
CA TYR A 174 -3.79 9.28 20.31
C TYR A 174 -2.60 8.78 21.14
N PRO A 175 -2.58 7.48 21.51
CA PRO A 175 -1.43 6.88 22.16
C PRO A 175 -0.16 7.06 21.33
N ILE A 176 0.92 7.49 21.99
CA ILE A 176 2.18 7.80 21.29
C ILE A 176 2.75 6.58 20.57
N GLU A 177 2.54 5.39 21.11
CA GLU A 177 3.00 4.13 20.52
C GLU A 177 2.35 3.87 19.15
N VAL A 178 1.06 4.22 19.02
CA VAL A 178 0.31 4.08 17.75
C VAL A 178 0.79 5.10 16.73
N ILE A 179 1.03 6.35 17.16
CA ILE A 179 1.58 7.40 16.30
C ILE A 179 2.95 6.96 15.76
N ILE A 180 3.82 6.47 16.65
CA ILE A 180 5.15 5.97 16.26
C ILE A 180 5.04 4.83 15.26
N ALA A 181 4.20 3.83 15.53
CA ALA A 181 4.06 2.66 14.65
C ALA A 181 3.59 3.04 13.24
N ILE A 182 2.58 3.93 13.15
CA ILE A 182 2.06 4.41 11.87
C ILE A 182 3.10 5.28 11.14
N ALA A 183 3.76 6.19 11.85
CA ALA A 183 4.81 7.02 11.28
C ALA A 183 5.98 6.17 10.76
N GLU A 184 6.46 5.22 11.56
CA GLU A 184 7.52 4.29 11.12
C GLU A 184 7.13 3.52 9.87
N ARG A 185 5.91 2.99 9.83
CA ARG A 185 5.41 2.28 8.67
C ARG A 185 5.34 3.17 7.44
N HIS A 186 4.80 4.39 7.59
CA HIS A 186 4.72 5.37 6.52
C HIS A 186 6.09 5.72 5.96
N PHE A 187 7.01 6.21 6.79
CA PHE A 187 8.34 6.64 6.33
C PHE A 187 9.16 5.47 5.77
N LYS A 188 9.15 4.31 6.44
CA LYS A 188 9.84 3.10 5.96
C LYS A 188 9.35 2.62 4.60
N SER A 189 8.08 2.83 4.26
CA SER A 189 7.50 2.45 2.97
C SER A 189 7.63 3.49 1.86
N GLU A 190 8.26 4.64 2.12
CA GLU A 190 8.38 5.74 1.15
C GLU A 190 9.06 5.32 -0.16
N PHE A 191 10.02 4.39 -0.08
CA PHE A 191 10.67 3.84 -1.26
C PHE A 191 9.68 3.19 -2.25
N LYS A 192 8.54 2.68 -1.77
CA LYS A 192 7.51 2.12 -2.63
C LYS A 192 6.79 3.24 -3.40
N ARG A 193 6.42 4.32 -2.72
CA ARG A 193 5.73 5.48 -3.31
C ARG A 193 6.59 6.25 -4.31
N LYS A 194 7.91 6.28 -4.10
CA LYS A 194 8.88 6.93 -5.00
C LYS A 194 9.32 6.06 -6.18
N ARG A 195 8.87 4.81 -6.25
CA ARG A 195 9.24 3.88 -7.33
C ARG A 195 8.35 4.01 -8.57
N LEU A 196 8.20 5.21 -9.07
CA LEU A 196 7.95 5.36 -10.50
C LEU A 196 9.29 5.17 -11.22
N PRO A 197 9.32 4.64 -12.46
CA PRO A 197 10.55 4.67 -13.23
C PRO A 197 11.06 6.10 -13.23
N ILE A 198 12.30 6.31 -12.75
CA ILE A 198 12.93 7.63 -12.76
C ILE A 198 13.02 8.03 -14.23
N THR A 199 12.10 8.84 -14.66
CA THR A 199 12.08 9.36 -16.03
C THR A 199 12.94 10.61 -16.03
N ILE A 200 14.08 10.56 -16.70
CA ILE A 200 14.89 11.74 -16.94
C ILE A 200 14.08 12.67 -17.82
N SER A 201 13.74 13.84 -17.29
CA SER A 201 12.94 14.81 -18.03
C SER A 201 13.65 15.23 -19.32
N ARG A 202 12.95 15.22 -20.45
CA ARG A 202 13.45 15.66 -21.75
C ARG A 202 14.06 17.08 -21.71
N TYR A 203 13.62 17.92 -20.77
CA TYR A 203 14.11 19.29 -20.57
C TYR A 203 15.54 19.36 -20.00
N LEU A 204 16.09 18.28 -19.47
CA LEU A 204 17.49 18.26 -19.04
C LEU A 204 18.48 18.10 -20.20
N TYR A 205 18.01 17.74 -21.39
CA TYR A 205 18.85 17.58 -22.59
C TYR A 205 18.89 18.82 -23.51
N THR A 206 18.17 19.89 -23.14
CA THR A 206 18.05 21.12 -23.96
C THR A 206 18.77 22.33 -23.34
N ARG A 207 19.72 22.12 -22.43
CA ARG A 207 20.60 23.18 -21.90
C ARG A 207 22.04 22.91 -22.25
#